data_b28fe74d8ee9e2e70c720c60f8a02237
#
_entry.id   b28fe74d8ee9e2e70c720c60f8a02237
#
_cell.length_a   1.000
_cell.length_b   1.000
_cell.length_c   1.000
_cell.angle_alpha   90.00
_cell.angle_beta   90.00
_cell.angle_gamma   90.00
#
_symmetry.space_group_name_H-M   'P 1'
#
loop_
_entity.id
_entity.type
_entity.pdbx_description
1 polymer ?
#
loop_
_entity_poly.entity_id
_entity_poly.type
_entity_poly.pdbx_seq_one_letter_code
_entity_poly.pdbx_strand_id
1 'polypeptide(L)'
;MIGAARPLAHRGFEVDAKCGRSPHGGLFALRRRHRRHTLPESVVMALGTNFFITSRQIGKALRILGRRRTLFLVTPYRSWRAVGNTPIRRAASRWPGRVTMIDWSSIAYGHSSWFQGDGTHLLRPGIRAYSRLLKRSVWATQRASFG
;
A
#
# COMPACT_ATOMS: atom_id res chain seq x y z
N MET A 1 5.50 2.35 -8.87
CA MET A 1 4.84 3.22 -7.87
C MET A 1 5.27 4.68 -7.95
N ILE A 2 6.53 5.00 -8.25
CA ILE A 2 6.98 6.39 -8.41
C ILE A 2 6.14 7.14 -9.46
N GLY A 3 5.80 6.50 -10.57
CA GLY A 3 4.91 7.10 -11.59
C GLY A 3 3.52 7.50 -11.10
N ALA A 4 3.03 6.90 -10.02
CA ALA A 4 1.76 7.26 -9.41
C ALA A 4 1.87 8.35 -8.33
N ALA A 5 3.08 8.78 -7.95
CA ALA A 5 3.27 9.73 -6.84
C ALA A 5 2.55 11.06 -7.08
N ARG A 6 2.77 11.69 -8.23
CA ARG A 6 2.12 12.95 -8.59
C ARG A 6 0.58 12.84 -8.69
N PRO A 7 0.01 11.84 -9.40
CA PRO A 7 -1.44 11.60 -9.40
C PRO A 7 -2.04 11.32 -8.03
N LEU A 8 -1.32 10.69 -7.12
CA LEU A 8 -1.77 10.47 -5.74
C LEU A 8 -1.74 11.77 -4.93
N ALA A 9 -0.68 12.57 -5.05
CA ALA A 9 -0.60 13.87 -4.40
C ALA A 9 -1.78 14.78 -4.80
N HIS A 10 -2.13 14.84 -6.08
CA HIS A 10 -3.33 15.55 -6.55
C HIS A 10 -4.67 15.00 -6.01
N ARG A 11 -4.66 13.81 -5.40
CA ARG A 11 -5.82 13.19 -4.74
C ARG A 11 -5.77 13.30 -3.22
N GLY A 12 -4.93 14.16 -2.68
CA GLY A 12 -4.83 14.42 -1.25
C GLY A 12 -3.95 13.45 -0.46
N PHE A 13 -3.13 12.63 -1.13
CA PHE A 13 -2.14 11.80 -0.45
C PHE A 13 -0.83 12.56 -0.23
N GLU A 14 -0.28 12.48 0.94
CA GLU A 14 1.13 12.77 1.16
C GLU A 14 1.95 11.55 0.74
N VAL A 15 2.80 11.69 -0.27
CA VAL A 15 3.49 10.58 -0.92
C VAL A 15 4.98 10.57 -0.58
N ASP A 16 5.43 9.50 0.06
CA ASP A 16 6.85 9.20 0.29
C ASP A 16 7.25 8.00 -0.58
N ALA A 17 7.58 8.24 -1.84
CA ALA A 17 7.99 7.22 -2.79
C ALA A 17 9.50 7.25 -3.03
N LYS A 18 10.12 6.05 -3.02
CA LYS A 18 11.54 5.85 -3.34
C LYS A 18 11.70 4.63 -4.26
N CYS A 19 12.52 4.74 -5.29
CA CYS A 19 12.85 3.62 -6.17
C CYS A 19 13.50 2.49 -5.38
N GLY A 20 13.15 1.24 -5.68
CA GLY A 20 13.73 0.06 -5.02
C GLY A 20 13.44 -0.07 -3.52
N ARG A 21 12.50 0.69 -2.96
CA ARG A 21 12.21 0.64 -1.53
C ARG A 21 11.79 -0.76 -1.10
N SER A 22 12.58 -1.37 -0.23
CA SER A 22 12.25 -2.63 0.43
C SER A 22 11.24 -2.43 1.58
N PRO A 23 10.59 -3.50 2.07
CA PRO A 23 9.77 -3.42 3.28
C PRO A 23 10.53 -2.89 4.50
N HIS A 24 11.83 -3.21 4.63
CA HIS A 24 12.68 -2.64 5.68
C HIS A 24 12.82 -1.12 5.55
N GLY A 25 13.09 -0.63 4.33
CA GLY A 25 13.14 0.81 4.04
C GLY A 25 11.82 1.52 4.31
N GLY A 26 10.67 0.86 4.08
CA GLY A 26 9.35 1.35 4.44
C GLY A 26 9.18 1.49 5.96
N LEU A 27 9.61 0.50 6.73
CA LEU A 27 9.59 0.57 8.20
C LEU A 27 10.48 1.69 8.73
N PHE A 28 11.64 1.92 8.12
CA PHE A 28 12.51 3.03 8.47
C PHE A 28 11.82 4.39 8.23
N ALA A 29 11.15 4.56 7.10
CA ALA A 29 10.37 5.75 6.81
C ALA A 29 9.24 5.99 7.83
N LEU A 30 8.50 4.93 8.21
CA LEU A 30 7.48 5.01 9.27
C LEU A 30 8.06 5.44 10.60
N ARG A 31 9.19 4.85 11.03
CA ARG A 31 9.86 5.22 12.28
C ARG A 31 10.31 6.68 12.29
N ARG A 32 10.86 7.15 11.18
CA ARG A 32 11.28 8.56 11.05
C ARG A 32 10.08 9.50 11.22
N ARG A 33 8.94 9.20 10.58
CA ARG A 33 7.71 9.98 10.71
C ARG A 33 7.10 9.90 12.10
N HIS A 34 7.13 8.71 12.71
CA HIS A 34 6.68 8.53 14.09
C HIS A 34 7.44 9.42 15.06
N ARG A 35 8.79 9.43 14.99
CA ARG A 35 9.62 10.29 15.81
C ARG A 35 9.39 11.79 15.58
N ARG A 36 8.94 12.18 14.39
CA ARG A 36 8.62 13.56 14.04
C ARG A 36 7.15 13.92 14.32
N HIS A 37 6.37 13.01 14.86
CA HIS A 37 4.93 13.19 15.09
C HIS A 37 4.14 13.57 13.83
N THR A 38 4.59 13.13 12.63
CA THR A 38 3.98 13.44 11.32
C THR A 38 3.26 12.26 10.67
N LEU A 39 2.93 11.21 11.44
CA LEU A 39 2.14 10.09 10.93
C LEU A 39 0.67 10.47 10.84
N PRO A 40 0.04 10.35 9.66
CA PRO A 40 -1.40 10.56 9.50
C PRO A 40 -2.20 9.40 10.12
N GLU A 41 -3.51 9.58 10.27
CA GLU A 41 -4.42 8.54 10.77
C GLU A 41 -4.50 7.32 9.84
N SER A 42 -4.45 7.55 8.53
CA SER A 42 -4.48 6.52 7.50
C SER A 42 -3.13 6.43 6.81
N VAL A 43 -2.48 5.27 6.88
CA VAL A 43 -1.18 5.01 6.27
C VAL A 43 -1.29 3.91 5.22
N VAL A 44 -0.90 4.20 3.99
CA VAL A 44 -0.84 3.23 2.90
C VAL A 44 0.58 2.72 2.73
N MET A 45 0.78 1.42 2.85
CA MET A 45 2.05 0.75 2.52
C MET A 45 1.86 -0.08 1.24
N ALA A 46 2.44 0.40 0.17
CA ALA A 46 2.45 -0.26 -1.12
C ALA A 46 3.86 -0.76 -1.44
N LEU A 47 4.22 -1.84 -0.80
CA LEU A 47 5.54 -2.49 -0.85
C LEU A 47 5.38 -3.96 -1.26
N GLY A 48 6.46 -4.59 -1.71
CA GLY A 48 6.42 -6.03 -2.03
C GLY A 48 6.78 -6.36 -3.47
N THR A 49 6.96 -5.38 -4.35
CA THR A 49 7.43 -5.61 -5.73
C THR A 49 8.90 -6.01 -5.79
N ASN A 50 9.75 -5.45 -4.93
CA ASN A 50 11.17 -5.80 -4.88
C ASN A 50 11.44 -6.96 -3.92
N PHE A 51 10.86 -6.91 -2.72
CA PHE A 51 10.96 -7.94 -1.70
C PHE A 51 9.60 -8.16 -1.06
N PHE A 52 9.24 -9.40 -0.73
CA PHE A 52 7.99 -9.69 -0.05
C PHE A 52 7.94 -9.05 1.34
N ILE A 53 6.78 -8.51 1.68
CA ILE A 53 6.52 -8.09 3.05
C ILE A 53 6.15 -9.32 3.90
N THR A 54 6.76 -9.47 5.06
CA THR A 54 6.50 -10.57 5.98
C THR A 54 5.48 -10.17 7.06
N SER A 55 4.80 -11.16 7.66
CA SER A 55 3.90 -10.93 8.80
C SER A 55 4.61 -10.23 9.97
N ARG A 56 5.89 -10.55 10.21
CA ARG A 56 6.72 -9.88 11.23
C ARG A 56 6.92 -8.39 10.93
N GLN A 57 7.12 -8.03 9.67
CA GLN A 57 7.27 -6.63 9.25
C GLN A 57 5.95 -5.86 9.35
N ILE A 58 4.83 -6.49 9.00
CA ILE A 58 3.49 -5.90 9.20
C ILE A 58 3.24 -5.65 10.70
N GLY A 59 3.53 -6.63 11.56
CA GLY A 59 3.43 -6.46 13.00
C GLY A 59 4.32 -5.31 13.53
N LYS A 60 5.53 -5.13 12.98
CA LYS A 60 6.39 -3.98 13.32
C LYS A 60 5.76 -2.65 12.86
N ALA A 61 5.17 -2.60 11.66
CA ALA A 61 4.47 -1.41 11.17
C ALA A 61 3.32 -1.03 12.12
N LEU A 62 2.49 -1.99 12.51
CA LEU A 62 1.37 -1.76 13.43
C LEU A 62 1.82 -1.24 14.80
N ARG A 63 2.96 -1.72 15.33
CA ARG A 63 3.52 -1.18 16.58
C ARG A 63 3.96 0.29 16.44
N ILE A 64 4.61 0.63 15.31
CA ILE A 64 5.04 2.03 15.04
C ILE A 64 3.82 2.94 14.88
N LEU A 65 2.77 2.48 14.22
CA LEU A 65 1.55 3.25 13.99
C LEU A 65 0.73 3.48 15.27
N GLY A 66 0.91 2.62 16.28
CA GLY A 66 0.11 2.69 17.50
C GLY A 66 -1.33 2.21 17.26
N ARG A 67 -2.23 2.40 18.23
CA ARG A 67 -3.59 1.83 18.22
C ARG A 67 -4.62 2.64 17.40
N ARG A 68 -4.39 3.92 17.21
CA ARG A 68 -5.36 4.87 16.61
C ARG A 68 -5.30 4.98 15.09
N ARG A 69 -4.27 4.41 14.43
CA ARG A 69 -4.06 4.55 12.99
C ARG A 69 -4.42 3.30 12.23
N THR A 70 -5.00 3.48 11.05
CA THR A 70 -5.31 2.39 10.12
C THR A 70 -4.17 2.20 9.13
N LEU A 71 -3.79 0.93 8.94
CA LEU A 71 -2.80 0.51 7.97
C LEU A 71 -3.49 -0.09 6.73
N PHE A 72 -3.30 0.54 5.59
CA PHE A 72 -3.71 -0.01 4.30
C PHE A 72 -2.52 -0.71 3.66
N LEU A 73 -2.69 -1.98 3.31
CA LEU A 73 -1.67 -2.80 2.66
C LEU A 73 -2.11 -3.09 1.23
N VAL A 74 -1.31 -2.65 0.27
CA VAL A 74 -1.58 -2.89 -1.16
C VAL A 74 -0.91 -4.17 -1.58
N THR A 75 -1.67 -5.10 -2.18
CA THR A 75 -1.10 -6.33 -2.76
C THR A 75 -0.31 -5.97 -4.02
N PRO A 76 0.99 -6.31 -4.11
CA PRO A 76 1.75 -6.11 -5.34
C PRO A 76 1.25 -7.05 -6.44
N TYR A 77 1.15 -6.53 -7.66
CA TYR A 77 0.93 -7.35 -8.83
C TYR A 77 2.27 -7.82 -9.39
N ARG A 78 2.40 -9.12 -9.53
CA ARG A 78 3.41 -9.78 -10.37
C ARG A 78 2.78 -11.09 -10.83
N SER A 79 2.78 -11.34 -12.11
CA SER A 79 2.11 -12.47 -12.76
C SER A 79 2.45 -13.85 -12.20
N TRP A 80 3.59 -14.00 -11.54
CA TRP A 80 4.10 -15.28 -11.02
C TRP A 80 4.25 -15.34 -9.48
N ARG A 81 3.76 -14.32 -8.72
CA ARG A 81 4.03 -14.21 -7.27
C ARG A 81 2.79 -13.99 -6.39
N ALA A 82 1.67 -14.61 -6.72
CA ALA A 82 0.46 -14.56 -5.88
C ALA A 82 0.72 -14.98 -4.40
N VAL A 83 1.68 -15.89 -4.17
CA VAL A 83 2.05 -16.38 -2.83
C VAL A 83 2.58 -15.25 -1.93
N GLY A 84 3.25 -14.23 -2.49
CA GLY A 84 3.77 -13.09 -1.74
C GLY A 84 2.70 -12.21 -1.08
N ASN A 85 1.42 -12.36 -1.46
CA ASN A 85 0.31 -11.59 -0.91
C ASN A 85 -0.30 -12.23 0.35
N THR A 86 0.03 -13.49 0.66
CA THR A 86 -0.49 -14.22 1.83
C THR A 86 -0.32 -13.47 3.16
N PRO A 87 0.86 -12.87 3.48
CA PRO A 87 1.00 -12.11 4.72
C PRO A 87 0.06 -10.91 4.81
N ILE A 88 -0.23 -10.26 3.68
CA ILE A 88 -1.16 -9.11 3.61
C ILE A 88 -2.59 -9.58 3.88
N ARG A 89 -3.03 -10.65 3.21
CA ARG A 89 -4.37 -11.25 3.41
C ARG A 89 -4.57 -11.68 4.85
N ARG A 90 -3.61 -12.42 5.41
CA ARG A 90 -3.63 -12.84 6.82
C ARG A 90 -3.67 -11.66 7.79
N ALA A 91 -2.95 -10.58 7.52
CA ALA A 91 -2.95 -9.41 8.36
C ALA A 91 -4.32 -8.72 8.38
N ALA A 92 -4.97 -8.56 7.22
CA ALA A 92 -6.31 -7.97 7.14
C ALA A 92 -7.35 -8.80 7.93
N SER A 93 -7.30 -10.14 7.84
CA SER A 93 -8.17 -11.03 8.61
C SER A 93 -7.88 -11.00 10.11
N ARG A 94 -6.59 -10.90 10.50
CA ARG A 94 -6.16 -10.95 11.91
C ARG A 94 -6.44 -9.65 12.68
N TRP A 95 -6.40 -8.51 12.00
CA TRP A 95 -6.58 -7.19 12.62
C TRP A 95 -7.67 -6.37 11.90
N PRO A 96 -8.94 -6.84 11.95
CA PRO A 96 -10.06 -6.10 11.36
C PRO A 96 -10.16 -4.71 11.99
N GLY A 97 -10.54 -3.71 11.21
CA GLY A 97 -10.58 -2.30 11.65
C GLY A 97 -9.22 -1.60 11.77
N ARG A 98 -8.12 -2.39 11.86
CA ARG A 98 -6.75 -1.87 11.97
C ARG A 98 -5.94 -2.04 10.68
N VAL A 99 -6.23 -3.09 9.92
CA VAL A 99 -5.58 -3.39 8.65
C VAL A 99 -6.64 -3.56 7.58
N THR A 100 -6.51 -2.79 6.52
CA THR A 100 -7.35 -2.91 5.31
C THR A 100 -6.46 -3.35 4.15
N MET A 101 -6.83 -4.43 3.49
CA MET A 101 -6.17 -4.86 2.26
C MET A 101 -6.74 -4.10 1.06
N ILE A 102 -5.87 -3.59 0.22
CA ILE A 102 -6.21 -3.05 -1.10
C ILE A 102 -5.73 -4.05 -2.14
N ASP A 103 -6.64 -4.82 -2.72
CA ASP A 103 -6.28 -5.93 -3.63
C ASP A 103 -5.99 -5.45 -5.06
N TRP A 104 -4.87 -4.76 -5.21
CA TRP A 104 -4.37 -4.34 -6.52
C TRP A 104 -4.05 -5.53 -7.42
N SER A 105 -3.52 -6.63 -6.86
CA SER A 105 -3.13 -7.78 -7.67
C SER A 105 -4.29 -8.41 -8.42
N SER A 106 -5.46 -8.52 -7.80
CA SER A 106 -6.66 -9.05 -8.45
C SER A 106 -7.24 -8.07 -9.48
N ILE A 107 -7.24 -6.77 -9.18
CA ILE A 107 -7.74 -5.73 -10.11
C ILE A 107 -6.84 -5.59 -11.34
N ALA A 108 -5.53 -5.73 -11.17
CA ALA A 108 -4.56 -5.63 -12.26
C ALA A 108 -4.48 -6.91 -13.11
N TYR A 109 -5.04 -8.02 -12.64
CA TYR A 109 -5.05 -9.26 -13.38
C TYR A 109 -5.80 -9.10 -14.71
N GLY A 110 -5.22 -9.61 -15.79
CA GLY A 110 -5.78 -9.47 -17.14
C GLY A 110 -5.52 -8.12 -17.83
N HIS A 111 -4.91 -7.16 -17.16
CA HIS A 111 -4.63 -5.82 -17.70
C HIS A 111 -3.14 -5.61 -18.03
N SER A 112 -2.57 -6.44 -18.91
CA SER A 112 -1.17 -6.32 -19.33
C SER A 112 -0.83 -4.92 -19.90
N SER A 113 -1.77 -4.29 -20.60
CA SER A 113 -1.64 -2.92 -21.13
C SER A 113 -1.49 -1.82 -20.06
N TRP A 114 -1.70 -2.13 -18.80
CA TRP A 114 -1.46 -1.20 -17.70
C TRP A 114 0.00 -1.14 -17.25
N PHE A 115 0.83 -2.05 -17.74
CA PHE A 115 2.21 -2.22 -17.31
C PHE A 115 3.19 -2.04 -18.48
N GLN A 116 4.40 -1.63 -18.14
CA GLN A 116 5.55 -1.76 -19.03
C GLN A 116 5.87 -3.25 -19.25
N GLY A 117 6.74 -3.56 -20.20
CA GLY A 117 7.12 -4.95 -20.51
C GLY A 117 7.67 -5.76 -19.33
N ASP A 118 8.08 -5.10 -18.24
CA ASP A 118 8.53 -5.74 -17.00
C ASP A 118 7.39 -6.22 -16.08
N GLY A 119 6.14 -5.94 -16.43
CA GLY A 119 4.95 -6.31 -15.65
C GLY A 119 4.87 -5.67 -14.26
N THR A 120 5.65 -4.63 -13.99
CA THR A 120 5.76 -3.99 -12.67
C THR A 120 5.53 -2.49 -12.72
N HIS A 121 6.18 -1.80 -13.63
CA HIS A 121 6.03 -0.37 -13.81
C HIS A 121 4.73 -0.04 -14.55
N LEU A 122 3.96 0.89 -13.96
CA LEU A 122 2.67 1.26 -14.50
C LEU A 122 2.79 2.25 -15.66
N LEU A 123 2.03 1.99 -16.72
CA LEU A 123 1.71 2.95 -17.78
C LEU A 123 0.55 3.86 -17.36
N ARG A 124 0.25 4.92 -18.13
CA ARG A 124 -0.81 5.90 -17.81
C ARG A 124 -2.16 5.28 -17.43
N PRO A 125 -2.70 4.26 -18.14
CA PRO A 125 -3.96 3.63 -17.73
C PRO A 125 -3.87 2.97 -16.35
N GLY A 126 -2.80 2.21 -16.09
CA GLY A 126 -2.54 1.55 -14.81
C GLY A 126 -2.37 2.57 -13.67
N ILE A 127 -1.64 3.67 -13.90
CA ILE A 127 -1.50 4.76 -12.92
C ILE A 127 -2.87 5.33 -12.54
N ARG A 128 -3.74 5.57 -13.52
CA ARG A 128 -5.11 6.08 -13.28
C ARG A 128 -5.95 5.09 -12.47
N ALA A 129 -5.95 3.81 -12.86
CA ALA A 129 -6.68 2.75 -12.17
C ALA A 129 -6.19 2.59 -10.72
N TYR A 130 -4.88 2.49 -10.51
CA TYR A 130 -4.23 2.38 -9.22
C TYR A 130 -4.56 3.56 -8.30
N SER A 131 -4.42 4.79 -8.78
CA SER A 131 -4.67 5.98 -7.98
C SER A 131 -6.14 6.13 -7.58
N ARG A 132 -7.09 5.73 -8.45
CA ARG A 132 -8.52 5.71 -8.13
C ARG A 132 -8.84 4.64 -7.07
N LEU A 133 -8.25 3.45 -7.21
CA LEU A 133 -8.42 2.37 -6.24
C LEU A 133 -7.98 2.81 -4.85
N LEU A 134 -6.75 3.35 -4.72
CA LEU A 134 -6.24 3.80 -3.43
C LEU A 134 -7.14 4.87 -2.81
N LYS A 135 -7.54 5.86 -3.60
CA LYS A 135 -8.46 6.90 -3.12
C LYS A 135 -9.76 6.28 -2.59
N ARG A 136 -10.45 5.48 -3.40
CA ARG A 136 -11.72 4.86 -2.99
C ARG A 136 -11.58 4.05 -1.71
N SER A 137 -10.54 3.21 -1.61
CA SER A 137 -10.34 2.34 -0.45
C SER A 137 -10.10 3.12 0.83
N VAL A 138 -9.27 4.15 0.79
CA VAL A 138 -8.96 4.96 1.98
C VAL A 138 -10.18 5.78 2.41
N TRP A 139 -10.85 6.48 1.47
CA TRP A 139 -12.03 7.31 1.80
C TRP A 139 -13.24 6.50 2.23
N ALA A 140 -13.46 5.30 1.68
CA ALA A 140 -14.55 4.43 2.11
C ALA A 140 -14.38 4.00 3.59
N THR A 141 -13.16 3.62 3.99
CA THR A 141 -12.86 3.22 5.37
C THR A 141 -12.99 4.41 6.33
N GLN A 142 -12.54 5.60 5.94
CA GLN A 142 -12.70 6.80 6.77
C GLN A 142 -14.18 7.12 7.03
N ARG A 143 -15.02 7.12 5.99
CA ARG A 143 -16.46 7.35 6.15
C ARG A 143 -17.13 6.34 7.09
N ALA A 144 -16.78 5.06 7.00
CA ALA A 144 -17.31 4.04 7.89
C ALA A 144 -16.87 4.18 9.36
N SER A 145 -15.84 4.97 9.63
CA SER A 145 -15.36 5.22 11.01
C SER A 145 -16.04 6.43 11.68
N PHE A 146 -16.81 7.22 10.92
CA PHE A 146 -17.49 8.44 11.40
C PHE A 146 -19.03 8.30 11.38
N GLY A 147 -19.56 7.19 10.91
CA GLY A 147 -20.98 6.85 10.93
C GLY A 147 -21.30 5.76 11.96
#